data_5fa2d3c7b81c8d7a9d08c5c2dddd1237
#
_entry.id   5fa2d3c7b81c8d7a9d08c5c2dddd1237
#
_cell.length_a   1.000
_cell.length_b   1.000
_cell.length_c   1.000
_cell.angle_alpha   90.00
_cell.angle_beta   90.00
_cell.angle_gamma   90.00
#
_symmetry.space_group_name_H-M   'P 1'
#
loop_
_entity.id
_entity.type
_entity.pdbx_description
1 polymer ?
#
loop_
_entity_poly.entity_id
_entity_poly.type
_entity_poly.pdbx_seq_one_letter_code
_entity_poly.pdbx_strand_id
1 'polypeptide(L)'
;MGKPDESTKVYMSDKNVFADVFNFFLYGGNDVIRAEDLETEDISSVINIFKSAGTDSEFVSRYRDILNSAVINRNAKATFVLLGIENQTAIHYAMPVRNMLYDVLQYVKQVNEYTKYHRKTKDTKTKDEFLSGITKDDKIIPVVTLVVYFGKDEWDGACKLSDMFVETDDEILKYVQDYEIMLINPKQIEDEDFGKFSTDLGKVLKLLKYADDMKQTSALLHNPNDNWTLCREAIDVLKSCINIRINNEMNEEDGEIMRDAWDDWREDGKREGIVQIILNMYKKHFSIEQIVTATNYSEEQIREIIGKSEVNK
;
A
#
# COMPACT_ATOMS: atom_id res chain seq x y z
N MET A 1 13.74 -3.72 3.06
CA MET A 1 12.56 -2.92 2.69
C MET A 1 13.00 -1.88 1.67
N GLY A 2 12.28 -1.74 0.56
CA GLY A 2 12.51 -0.65 -0.40
C GLY A 2 11.96 0.67 0.13
N LYS A 3 12.44 1.81 -0.43
CA LYS A 3 11.90 3.13 -0.05
C LYS A 3 10.37 3.23 -0.19
N PRO A 4 9.74 2.64 -1.25
CA PRO A 4 8.28 2.65 -1.39
C PRO A 4 7.55 1.93 -0.25
N ASP A 5 8.06 0.79 0.21
CA ASP A 5 7.43 0.02 1.30
C ASP A 5 7.47 0.79 2.63
N GLU A 6 8.53 1.58 2.87
CA GLU A 6 8.68 2.38 4.08
C GLU A 6 7.71 3.58 4.08
N SER A 7 7.63 4.33 2.97
CA SER A 7 6.74 5.49 2.86
C SER A 7 5.27 5.10 2.94
N THR A 8 4.86 4.03 2.25
CA THR A 8 3.47 3.53 2.34
C THR A 8 3.12 3.09 3.75
N LYS A 9 4.06 2.43 4.45
CA LYS A 9 3.85 2.00 5.83
C LYS A 9 3.68 3.19 6.78
N VAL A 10 4.53 4.21 6.67
CA VAL A 10 4.42 5.43 7.49
C VAL A 10 3.09 6.11 7.24
N TYR A 11 2.72 6.33 5.98
CA TYR A 11 1.47 6.98 5.60
C TYR A 11 0.23 6.22 6.10
N MET A 12 0.16 4.92 5.87
CA MET A 12 -0.96 4.09 6.31
C MET A 12 -0.99 3.84 7.81
N SER A 13 0.08 4.19 8.56
CA SER A 13 0.10 4.13 10.03
C SER A 13 -0.63 5.32 10.67
N ASP A 14 -0.93 6.39 9.93
CA ASP A 14 -1.85 7.42 10.41
C ASP A 14 -3.23 6.82 10.62
N LYS A 15 -3.79 7.00 11.82
CA LYS A 15 -5.06 6.39 12.20
C LYS A 15 -6.25 6.91 11.39
N ASN A 16 -6.20 8.15 10.88
CA ASN A 16 -7.25 8.70 10.03
C ASN A 16 -7.20 8.04 8.65
N VAL A 17 -6.02 7.90 8.05
CA VAL A 17 -5.81 7.22 6.78
C VAL A 17 -6.19 5.73 6.90
N PHE A 18 -5.80 5.09 8.01
CA PHE A 18 -6.17 3.72 8.32
C PHE A 18 -7.68 3.54 8.43
N ALA A 19 -8.37 4.38 9.20
CA ALA A 19 -9.83 4.34 9.33
C ALA A 19 -10.53 4.58 8.00
N ASP A 20 -10.04 5.54 7.21
CA ASP A 20 -10.60 5.94 5.93
C ASP A 20 -10.63 4.77 4.92
N VAL A 21 -9.53 4.04 4.80
CA VAL A 21 -9.47 2.89 3.89
C VAL A 21 -10.46 1.77 4.27
N PHE A 22 -10.65 1.52 5.56
CA PHE A 22 -11.64 0.57 6.03
C PHE A 22 -13.08 1.09 5.88
N ASN A 23 -13.32 2.37 6.13
CA ASN A 23 -14.60 3.02 5.89
C ASN A 23 -14.98 2.97 4.41
N PHE A 24 -14.03 3.22 3.52
CA PHE A 24 -14.24 3.06 2.08
C PHE A 24 -14.65 1.63 1.73
N PHE A 25 -13.85 0.64 2.15
CA PHE A 25 -14.02 -0.74 1.73
C PHE A 25 -15.26 -1.41 2.36
N LEU A 26 -15.44 -1.27 3.68
CA LEU A 26 -16.51 -1.97 4.41
C LEU A 26 -17.83 -1.20 4.42
N TYR A 27 -17.78 0.13 4.33
CA TYR A 27 -18.95 0.98 4.58
C TYR A 27 -19.24 1.97 3.48
N GLY A 28 -18.56 1.84 2.31
CA GLY A 28 -18.79 2.68 1.13
C GLY A 28 -18.48 4.17 1.37
N GLY A 29 -17.50 4.45 2.25
CA GLY A 29 -17.07 5.80 2.60
C GLY A 29 -17.84 6.44 3.77
N ASN A 30 -18.76 5.70 4.40
CA ASN A 30 -19.44 6.20 5.63
C ASN A 30 -18.46 6.14 6.82
N ASP A 31 -18.45 7.20 7.63
CA ASP A 31 -17.62 7.33 8.83
C ASP A 31 -18.15 6.44 9.97
N VAL A 32 -17.74 5.19 9.97
CA VAL A 32 -18.12 4.16 10.96
C VAL A 32 -16.97 3.80 11.89
N ILE A 33 -15.76 3.73 11.34
CA ILE A 33 -14.52 3.49 12.07
C ILE A 33 -13.84 4.83 12.25
N ARG A 34 -13.57 5.21 13.50
CA ARG A 34 -12.93 6.48 13.83
C ARG A 34 -11.50 6.24 14.28
N ALA A 35 -10.62 7.18 13.98
CA ALA A 35 -9.22 7.13 14.37
C ALA A 35 -9.04 7.00 15.90
N GLU A 36 -9.92 7.62 16.67
CA GLU A 36 -9.95 7.59 18.15
C GLU A 36 -10.32 6.22 18.71
N ASP A 37 -11.09 5.39 17.97
CA ASP A 37 -11.51 4.06 18.37
C ASP A 37 -10.47 2.97 18.01
N LEU A 38 -9.34 3.35 17.40
CA LEU A 38 -8.28 2.44 16.98
C LEU A 38 -7.18 2.35 18.04
N GLU A 39 -6.81 1.13 18.43
CA GLU A 39 -5.65 0.84 19.25
C GLU A 39 -4.63 0.01 18.46
N THR A 40 -3.38 0.47 18.42
CA THR A 40 -2.31 -0.24 17.70
C THR A 40 -1.90 -1.50 18.45
N GLU A 41 -1.95 -2.63 17.77
CA GLU A 41 -1.59 -3.94 18.31
C GLU A 41 -0.12 -4.27 18.08
N ASP A 42 0.49 -4.91 19.09
CA ASP A 42 1.86 -5.43 18.97
C ASP A 42 1.87 -6.75 18.17
N ILE A 43 2.46 -6.69 17.00
CA ILE A 43 2.64 -7.83 16.09
C ILE A 43 3.82 -8.72 16.49
N SER A 44 4.73 -8.26 17.34
CA SER A 44 5.96 -8.97 17.71
C SER A 44 5.72 -10.31 18.43
N SER A 45 4.62 -10.41 19.18
CA SER A 45 4.23 -11.62 19.89
C SER A 45 3.86 -12.79 18.95
N VAL A 46 3.34 -12.47 17.78
CA VAL A 46 2.98 -13.44 16.74
C VAL A 46 4.23 -14.04 16.10
N ILE A 47 5.28 -13.23 15.94
CA ILE A 47 6.60 -13.62 15.44
C ILE A 47 7.23 -14.72 16.29
N ASN A 48 7.07 -14.63 17.61
CA ASN A 48 7.67 -15.57 18.53
C ASN A 48 7.02 -16.97 18.47
N ILE A 49 5.76 -17.07 18.06
CA ILE A 49 5.07 -18.36 17.88
C ILE A 49 5.75 -19.19 16.77
N PHE A 50 6.16 -18.53 15.67
CA PHE A 50 6.87 -19.22 14.58
C PHE A 50 8.30 -19.58 14.89
N LYS A 51 9.04 -18.68 15.53
CA LYS A 51 10.43 -18.96 15.92
C LYS A 51 10.53 -20.19 16.81
N SER A 52 9.53 -20.42 17.67
CA SER A 52 9.46 -21.61 18.52
C SER A 52 9.08 -22.88 17.76
N ALA A 53 8.49 -22.79 16.58
CA ALA A 53 8.12 -23.93 15.73
C ALA A 53 9.23 -24.39 14.77
N GLY A 54 10.41 -23.75 14.77
CA GLY A 54 11.56 -24.18 13.98
C GLY A 54 11.45 -23.93 12.47
N THR A 55 10.52 -23.09 12.03
CA THR A 55 10.38 -22.72 10.61
C THR A 55 11.36 -21.62 10.23
N ASP A 56 12.08 -21.83 9.13
CA ASP A 56 13.04 -20.87 8.58
C ASP A 56 12.39 -19.52 8.31
N SER A 57 13.05 -18.47 8.75
CA SER A 57 12.49 -17.16 9.05
C SER A 57 12.20 -16.24 7.84
N GLU A 58 12.56 -16.60 6.60
CA GLU A 58 12.41 -15.66 5.48
C GLU A 58 10.96 -15.40 5.06
N PHE A 59 10.13 -16.45 5.03
CA PHE A 59 8.70 -16.29 4.71
C PHE A 59 7.95 -15.56 5.84
N VAL A 60 8.41 -15.77 7.08
CA VAL A 60 7.81 -15.23 8.31
C VAL A 60 8.41 -13.86 8.69
N SER A 61 9.55 -13.47 8.15
CA SER A 61 10.22 -12.20 8.48
C SER A 61 9.61 -10.95 7.84
N ARG A 62 8.66 -11.12 6.92
CA ARG A 62 7.92 -10.02 6.27
C ARG A 62 6.50 -9.99 6.81
N TYR A 63 6.34 -9.44 8.02
CA TYR A 63 5.05 -9.37 8.72
C TYR A 63 4.12 -8.32 8.14
N ARG A 64 2.81 -8.53 8.41
CA ARG A 64 1.76 -7.51 8.25
C ARG A 64 2.29 -6.14 8.64
N ASP A 65 2.03 -5.15 7.79
CA ASP A 65 2.58 -3.82 7.99
C ASP A 65 1.94 -3.13 9.19
N ILE A 66 0.61 -3.22 9.33
CA ILE A 66 -0.14 -2.53 10.38
C ILE A 66 -1.28 -3.41 10.88
N LEU A 67 -1.46 -3.45 12.20
CA LEU A 67 -2.59 -4.09 12.86
C LEU A 67 -3.14 -3.17 13.95
N ASN A 68 -4.43 -2.91 13.92
CA ASN A 68 -5.15 -2.18 14.96
C ASN A 68 -6.33 -3.00 15.46
N SER A 69 -6.64 -2.90 16.76
CA SER A 69 -7.94 -3.30 17.29
C SER A 69 -8.90 -2.12 17.21
N ALA A 70 -10.17 -2.41 16.97
CA ALA A 70 -11.22 -1.42 16.92
C ALA A 70 -12.48 -1.88 17.63
N VAL A 71 -13.20 -0.93 18.22
CA VAL A 71 -14.54 -1.12 18.74
C VAL A 71 -15.53 -0.39 17.84
N ILE A 72 -16.20 -1.13 16.98
CA ILE A 72 -17.18 -0.57 16.05
C ILE A 72 -18.55 -0.53 16.69
N ASN A 73 -19.09 0.66 16.90
CA ASN A 73 -20.41 0.89 17.46
C ASN A 73 -21.43 1.12 16.36
N ARG A 74 -22.24 0.10 16.03
CA ARG A 74 -23.29 0.19 15.01
C ARG A 74 -24.59 -0.42 15.50
N ASN A 75 -25.71 0.26 15.26
CA ASN A 75 -27.06 -0.23 15.62
C ASN A 75 -27.19 -0.64 17.11
N ALA A 76 -26.63 0.15 18.02
CA ALA A 76 -26.55 -0.11 19.44
C ALA A 76 -25.82 -1.42 19.84
N LYS A 77 -24.99 -1.93 18.97
CA LYS A 77 -24.07 -3.06 19.20
C LYS A 77 -22.63 -2.60 19.13
N ALA A 78 -21.84 -2.92 20.14
CA ALA A 78 -20.38 -2.83 20.08
C ALA A 78 -19.83 -4.13 19.49
N THR A 79 -19.02 -4.03 18.44
CA THR A 79 -18.34 -5.16 17.81
C THR A 79 -16.85 -4.95 17.92
N PHE A 80 -16.16 -5.88 18.56
CA PHE A 80 -14.69 -5.89 18.56
C PHE A 80 -14.19 -6.53 17.27
N VAL A 81 -13.16 -5.94 16.66
CA VAL A 81 -12.55 -6.44 15.43
C VAL A 81 -11.06 -6.12 15.40
N LEU A 82 -10.27 -7.02 14.83
CA LEU A 82 -8.86 -6.76 14.49
C LEU A 82 -8.80 -6.39 13.01
N LEU A 83 -8.26 -5.21 12.73
CA LEU A 83 -8.12 -4.64 11.40
C LEU A 83 -6.65 -4.64 10.99
N GLY A 84 -6.34 -5.25 9.86
CA GLY A 84 -4.97 -5.36 9.37
C GLY A 84 -4.81 -4.79 7.97
N ILE A 85 -3.65 -4.17 7.68
CA ILE A 85 -3.29 -3.70 6.35
C ILE A 85 -1.98 -4.34 5.93
N GLU A 86 -1.95 -4.79 4.66
CA GLU A 86 -0.78 -5.16 3.89
C GLU A 86 -0.59 -4.15 2.76
N ASN A 87 0.45 -3.34 2.84
CA ASN A 87 0.80 -2.40 1.79
C ASN A 87 1.67 -3.12 0.75
N GLN A 88 1.24 -3.12 -0.51
CA GLN A 88 1.96 -3.76 -1.59
C GLN A 88 2.36 -2.74 -2.65
N THR A 89 3.65 -2.55 -2.86
CA THR A 89 4.20 -1.72 -3.94
C THR A 89 4.59 -2.54 -5.16
N ALA A 90 4.62 -3.87 -5.01
CA ALA A 90 4.82 -4.85 -6.06
C ALA A 90 3.84 -6.02 -5.87
N ILE A 91 3.55 -6.73 -6.95
CA ILE A 91 2.63 -7.87 -6.91
C ILE A 91 3.28 -9.04 -6.18
N HIS A 92 2.58 -9.57 -5.18
CA HIS A 92 3.00 -10.76 -4.47
C HIS A 92 2.12 -11.94 -4.89
N TYR A 93 2.66 -12.82 -5.76
CA TYR A 93 1.88 -13.89 -6.39
C TYR A 93 1.33 -14.95 -5.41
N ALA A 94 1.83 -15.04 -4.19
CA ALA A 94 1.28 -15.90 -3.13
C ALA A 94 0.53 -15.09 -2.05
N MET A 95 -0.12 -13.99 -2.44
CA MET A 95 -0.79 -13.09 -1.50
C MET A 95 -1.92 -13.75 -0.70
N PRO A 96 -2.78 -14.62 -1.29
CA PRO A 96 -3.81 -15.33 -0.52
C PRO A 96 -3.23 -16.17 0.61
N VAL A 97 -2.15 -16.93 0.36
CA VAL A 97 -1.49 -17.74 1.39
C VAL A 97 -0.89 -16.86 2.49
N ARG A 98 -0.24 -15.77 2.08
CA ARG A 98 0.39 -14.82 3.02
C ARG A 98 -0.64 -14.17 3.93
N ASN A 99 -1.73 -13.67 3.36
CA ASN A 99 -2.78 -12.98 4.09
C ASN A 99 -3.53 -13.94 5.04
N MET A 100 -3.87 -15.14 4.54
CA MET A 100 -4.49 -16.20 5.34
C MET A 100 -3.60 -16.57 6.55
N LEU A 101 -2.30 -16.68 6.34
CA LEU A 101 -1.37 -16.98 7.42
C LEU A 101 -1.43 -15.92 8.53
N TYR A 102 -1.46 -14.63 8.17
CA TYR A 102 -1.53 -13.57 9.16
C TYR A 102 -2.82 -13.58 9.96
N ASP A 103 -3.95 -13.86 9.31
CA ASP A 103 -5.23 -13.95 10.00
C ASP A 103 -5.27 -15.15 10.96
N VAL A 104 -4.79 -16.32 10.50
CA VAL A 104 -4.71 -17.53 11.33
C VAL A 104 -3.85 -17.30 12.56
N LEU A 105 -2.75 -16.55 12.42
CA LEU A 105 -1.87 -16.22 13.55
C LEU A 105 -2.54 -15.39 14.63
N GLN A 106 -3.39 -14.45 14.24
CA GLN A 106 -4.18 -13.67 15.22
C GLN A 106 -5.17 -14.58 15.94
N TYR A 107 -5.81 -15.52 15.25
CA TYR A 107 -6.67 -16.51 15.90
C TYR A 107 -5.90 -17.43 16.86
N VAL A 108 -4.73 -17.91 16.43
CA VAL A 108 -3.86 -18.74 17.30
C VAL A 108 -3.40 -17.95 18.53
N LYS A 109 -3.06 -16.66 18.40
CA LYS A 109 -2.72 -15.79 19.54
C LYS A 109 -3.88 -15.77 20.55
N GLN A 110 -5.09 -15.50 20.10
CA GLN A 110 -6.27 -15.42 20.95
C GLN A 110 -6.58 -16.75 21.67
N VAL A 111 -6.53 -17.88 20.96
CA VAL A 111 -6.68 -19.22 21.57
C VAL A 111 -5.59 -19.50 22.61
N ASN A 112 -4.35 -19.12 22.34
CA ASN A 112 -3.26 -19.29 23.32
C ASN A 112 -3.45 -18.40 24.57
N GLU A 113 -4.00 -17.20 24.42
CA GLU A 113 -4.33 -16.32 25.55
C GLU A 113 -5.41 -16.92 26.44
N TYR A 114 -6.50 -17.44 25.86
CA TYR A 114 -7.52 -18.20 26.58
C TYR A 114 -6.92 -19.42 27.29
N THR A 115 -6.10 -20.20 26.60
CA THR A 115 -5.43 -21.37 27.19
C THR A 115 -4.58 -21.00 28.41
N LYS A 116 -3.81 -19.91 28.33
CA LYS A 116 -3.01 -19.43 29.47
C LYS A 116 -3.89 -18.97 30.62
N TYR A 117 -4.98 -18.25 30.30
CA TYR A 117 -5.94 -17.77 31.29
C TYR A 117 -6.57 -18.95 32.06
N HIS A 118 -7.15 -19.93 31.34
CA HIS A 118 -7.82 -21.08 31.95
C HIS A 118 -6.86 -21.98 32.73
N ARG A 119 -5.63 -22.16 32.27
CA ARG A 119 -4.59 -22.88 33.04
C ARG A 119 -4.25 -22.18 34.35
N LYS A 120 -4.25 -20.86 34.36
CA LYS A 120 -3.96 -20.06 35.56
C LYS A 120 -5.12 -20.04 36.52
N THR A 121 -6.34 -19.85 36.02
CA THR A 121 -7.58 -19.74 36.83
C THR A 121 -8.15 -21.09 37.25
N LYS A 122 -7.82 -22.18 36.51
CA LYS A 122 -8.31 -23.55 36.72
C LYS A 122 -9.86 -23.62 36.70
N ASP A 123 -10.50 -22.87 35.82
CA ASP A 123 -11.94 -22.68 35.71
C ASP A 123 -12.63 -23.55 34.66
N THR A 124 -11.88 -24.42 33.97
CA THR A 124 -12.42 -25.42 33.04
C THR A 124 -13.30 -26.43 33.78
N LYS A 125 -14.49 -26.69 33.23
CA LYS A 125 -15.53 -27.50 33.86
C LYS A 125 -15.50 -28.96 33.41
N THR A 126 -14.93 -29.23 32.24
CA THR A 126 -14.91 -30.56 31.62
C THR A 126 -13.50 -30.98 31.26
N LYS A 127 -13.32 -32.31 31.05
CA LYS A 127 -12.06 -32.85 30.57
C LYS A 127 -11.70 -32.32 29.18
N ASP A 128 -12.69 -32.11 28.32
CA ASP A 128 -12.48 -31.64 26.94
C ASP A 128 -12.05 -30.18 26.93
N GLU A 129 -12.62 -29.32 27.76
CA GLU A 129 -12.18 -27.92 27.95
C GLU A 129 -10.74 -27.88 28.50
N PHE A 130 -10.41 -28.74 29.46
CA PHE A 130 -9.06 -28.82 29.98
C PHE A 130 -8.05 -29.26 28.92
N LEU A 131 -8.39 -30.25 28.09
CA LEU A 131 -7.51 -30.75 27.02
C LEU A 131 -7.37 -29.76 25.88
N SER A 132 -8.45 -29.10 25.46
CA SER A 132 -8.42 -28.10 24.38
C SER A 132 -7.83 -26.76 24.83
N GLY A 133 -7.89 -26.47 26.14
CA GLY A 133 -7.43 -25.20 26.71
C GLY A 133 -8.37 -24.02 26.44
N ILE A 134 -9.54 -24.28 25.88
CA ILE A 134 -10.59 -23.30 25.57
C ILE A 134 -11.97 -23.85 25.97
N THR A 135 -12.84 -22.99 26.44
CA THR A 135 -14.19 -23.39 26.81
C THR A 135 -15.16 -23.12 25.64
N LYS A 136 -16.33 -23.78 25.67
CA LYS A 136 -17.38 -23.54 24.66
C LYS A 136 -17.96 -22.11 24.68
N ASP A 137 -17.77 -21.39 25.76
CA ASP A 137 -18.30 -20.04 25.96
C ASP A 137 -17.30 -18.97 25.46
N ASP A 138 -16.04 -19.32 25.28
CA ASP A 138 -15.04 -18.41 24.74
C ASP A 138 -15.35 -18.02 23.30
N LYS A 139 -15.09 -16.76 22.96
CA LYS A 139 -15.32 -16.23 21.63
C LYS A 139 -14.10 -15.48 21.17
N ILE A 140 -13.66 -15.76 19.97
CA ILE A 140 -12.54 -15.05 19.35
C ILE A 140 -13.04 -13.82 18.57
N ILE A 141 -12.19 -12.80 18.53
CA ILE A 141 -12.43 -11.56 17.82
C ILE A 141 -12.14 -11.79 16.32
N PRO A 142 -13.04 -11.41 15.41
CA PRO A 142 -12.80 -11.56 13.99
C PRO A 142 -11.63 -10.68 13.52
N VAL A 143 -10.91 -11.16 12.50
CA VAL A 143 -9.82 -10.46 11.84
C VAL A 143 -10.25 -10.08 10.43
N VAL A 144 -10.03 -8.84 10.04
CA VAL A 144 -10.26 -8.33 8.68
C VAL A 144 -8.97 -7.71 8.17
N THR A 145 -8.44 -8.22 7.07
CA THR A 145 -7.18 -7.73 6.49
C THR A 145 -7.41 -7.22 5.07
N LEU A 146 -7.06 -5.95 4.84
CA LEU A 146 -7.04 -5.34 3.52
C LEU A 146 -5.63 -5.43 2.92
N VAL A 147 -5.57 -5.72 1.64
CA VAL A 147 -4.36 -5.56 0.81
C VAL A 147 -4.52 -4.27 0.04
N VAL A 148 -3.67 -3.27 0.30
CA VAL A 148 -3.70 -1.99 -0.40
C VAL A 148 -2.54 -1.94 -1.39
N TYR A 149 -2.86 -1.87 -2.67
CA TYR A 149 -1.88 -1.89 -3.75
C TYR A 149 -1.51 -0.48 -4.17
N PHE A 150 -0.22 -0.15 -4.03
CA PHE A 150 0.36 1.13 -4.42
C PHE A 150 1.22 1.03 -5.69
N GLY A 151 1.21 -0.14 -6.35
CA GLY A 151 1.93 -0.32 -7.61
C GLY A 151 1.22 0.34 -8.78
N LYS A 152 1.98 0.66 -9.82
CA LYS A 152 1.48 1.26 -11.07
C LYS A 152 0.97 0.22 -12.08
N ASP A 153 1.49 -1.00 -12.00
CA ASP A 153 1.14 -2.07 -12.93
C ASP A 153 -0.25 -2.64 -12.60
N GLU A 154 -0.87 -3.34 -13.54
CA GLU A 154 -2.11 -4.06 -13.27
C GLU A 154 -1.85 -5.22 -12.30
N TRP A 155 -2.74 -5.42 -11.32
CA TRP A 155 -2.64 -6.57 -10.46
C TRP A 155 -3.05 -7.83 -11.23
N ASP A 156 -2.09 -8.71 -11.50
CA ASP A 156 -2.27 -10.01 -12.18
C ASP A 156 -2.05 -11.21 -11.24
N GLY A 157 -1.82 -10.94 -9.94
CA GLY A 157 -1.66 -11.99 -8.94
C GLY A 157 -2.99 -12.62 -8.53
N ALA A 158 -2.94 -13.83 -7.97
CA ALA A 158 -4.08 -14.52 -7.42
C ALA A 158 -4.80 -13.68 -6.36
N CYS A 159 -6.13 -13.62 -6.42
CA CYS A 159 -6.98 -13.01 -5.40
C CYS A 159 -7.61 -14.06 -4.48
N LYS A 160 -7.71 -15.32 -4.94
CA LYS A 160 -8.21 -16.43 -4.16
C LYS A 160 -7.16 -17.52 -4.04
N LEU A 161 -7.22 -18.29 -2.97
CA LEU A 161 -6.35 -19.44 -2.79
C LEU A 161 -6.59 -20.48 -3.89
N SER A 162 -7.83 -20.64 -4.32
CA SER A 162 -8.22 -21.54 -5.43
C SER A 162 -7.56 -21.16 -6.77
N ASP A 163 -7.25 -19.89 -7.01
CA ASP A 163 -6.53 -19.45 -8.22
C ASP A 163 -5.09 -19.98 -8.28
N MET A 164 -4.57 -20.48 -7.16
CA MET A 164 -3.21 -20.99 -7.02
C MET A 164 -3.13 -22.51 -7.07
N PHE A 165 -4.28 -23.22 -7.15
CA PHE A 165 -4.28 -24.67 -7.14
C PHE A 165 -3.82 -25.24 -8.50
N VAL A 166 -3.20 -26.41 -8.44
CA VAL A 166 -3.04 -27.24 -9.64
C VAL A 166 -4.40 -27.68 -10.13
N GLU A 167 -4.52 -28.01 -11.41
CA GLU A 167 -5.75 -28.59 -11.96
C GLU A 167 -6.21 -29.77 -11.09
N THR A 168 -7.42 -29.69 -10.59
CA THR A 168 -7.95 -30.61 -9.56
C THR A 168 -9.41 -30.91 -9.89
N ASP A 169 -9.87 -32.11 -9.52
CA ASP A 169 -11.25 -32.57 -9.67
C ASP A 169 -12.20 -31.64 -8.88
N ASP A 170 -13.26 -31.18 -9.55
CA ASP A 170 -14.30 -30.33 -8.99
C ASP A 170 -14.97 -30.93 -7.74
N GLU A 171 -15.06 -32.28 -7.66
CA GLU A 171 -15.59 -32.95 -6.47
C GLU A 171 -14.66 -32.76 -5.25
N ILE A 172 -13.36 -32.71 -5.45
CA ILE A 172 -12.38 -32.43 -4.39
C ILE A 172 -12.49 -30.99 -3.95
N LEU A 173 -12.63 -30.05 -4.90
CA LEU A 173 -12.69 -28.61 -4.60
C LEU A 173 -13.88 -28.24 -3.71
N LYS A 174 -14.97 -28.99 -3.73
CA LYS A 174 -16.12 -28.79 -2.83
C LYS A 174 -15.77 -28.91 -1.33
N TYR A 175 -14.70 -29.59 -1.01
CA TYR A 175 -14.23 -29.81 0.37
C TYR A 175 -13.06 -28.94 0.77
N VAL A 176 -12.50 -28.18 -0.17
CA VAL A 176 -11.41 -27.26 0.11
C VAL A 176 -11.99 -25.90 0.53
N GLN A 177 -11.51 -25.39 1.68
CA GLN A 177 -11.88 -24.04 2.09
C GLN A 177 -11.08 -23.04 1.28
N ASP A 178 -11.76 -22.12 0.62
CA ASP A 178 -11.12 -21.05 -0.12
C ASP A 178 -10.85 -19.85 0.77
N TYR A 179 -9.85 -19.07 0.43
CA TYR A 179 -9.51 -17.82 1.10
C TYR A 179 -9.32 -16.73 0.05
N GLU A 180 -10.12 -15.68 0.15
CA GLU A 180 -10.10 -14.54 -0.77
C GLU A 180 -9.48 -13.32 -0.08
N ILE A 181 -8.55 -12.64 -0.74
CA ILE A 181 -7.99 -11.38 -0.26
C ILE A 181 -8.95 -10.23 -0.54
N MET A 182 -9.00 -9.28 0.38
CA MET A 182 -9.72 -8.01 0.20
C MET A 182 -8.74 -7.00 -0.39
N LEU A 183 -8.70 -6.90 -1.73
CA LEU A 183 -7.76 -6.08 -2.46
C LEU A 183 -8.33 -4.70 -2.80
N ILE A 184 -7.61 -3.66 -2.43
CA ILE A 184 -7.82 -2.29 -2.93
C ILE A 184 -6.79 -2.05 -4.03
N ASN A 185 -7.25 -2.13 -5.28
CA ASN A 185 -6.46 -1.85 -6.47
C ASN A 185 -6.94 -0.53 -7.08
N PRO A 186 -6.11 0.52 -7.12
CA PRO A 186 -6.50 1.82 -7.67
C PRO A 186 -7.09 1.74 -9.07
N LYS A 187 -6.59 0.85 -9.92
CA LYS A 187 -7.07 0.71 -11.30
C LYS A 187 -8.50 0.15 -11.40
N GLN A 188 -9.00 -0.48 -10.34
CA GLN A 188 -10.35 -1.06 -10.28
C GLN A 188 -11.36 -0.14 -9.55
N ILE A 189 -10.91 0.97 -8.95
CA ILE A 189 -11.79 1.95 -8.31
C ILE A 189 -12.40 2.84 -9.39
N GLU A 190 -13.72 3.00 -9.39
CA GLU A 190 -14.40 3.93 -10.29
C GLU A 190 -14.06 5.38 -9.93
N ASP A 191 -14.01 6.28 -10.92
CA ASP A 191 -13.53 7.65 -10.72
C ASP A 191 -14.35 8.45 -9.72
N GLU A 192 -15.65 8.23 -9.68
CA GLU A 192 -16.58 8.84 -8.72
C GLU A 192 -16.39 8.30 -7.29
N ASP A 193 -15.86 7.11 -7.15
CA ASP A 193 -15.66 6.47 -5.85
C ASP A 193 -14.45 7.01 -5.08
N PHE A 194 -13.50 7.64 -5.77
CA PHE A 194 -12.39 8.32 -5.07
C PHE A 194 -12.86 9.47 -4.17
N GLY A 195 -14.01 10.07 -4.47
CA GLY A 195 -14.64 11.08 -3.61
C GLY A 195 -15.24 10.54 -2.30
N LYS A 196 -15.28 9.22 -2.12
CA LYS A 196 -15.76 8.58 -0.89
C LYS A 196 -14.68 8.50 0.21
N PHE A 197 -13.42 8.72 -0.15
CA PHE A 197 -12.35 8.85 0.82
C PHE A 197 -12.41 10.22 1.49
N SER A 198 -12.22 10.25 2.79
CA SER A 198 -12.24 11.46 3.63
C SER A 198 -10.86 12.11 3.78
N THR A 199 -9.79 11.34 3.53
CA THR A 199 -8.40 11.79 3.62
C THR A 199 -7.77 11.94 2.22
N ASP A 200 -6.49 12.32 2.18
CA ASP A 200 -5.73 12.40 0.93
C ASP A 200 -5.54 11.04 0.23
N LEU A 201 -5.88 9.92 0.89
CA LEU A 201 -5.72 8.57 0.33
C LEU A 201 -6.45 8.43 -1.00
N GLY A 202 -7.66 8.97 -1.12
CA GLY A 202 -8.40 8.96 -2.38
C GLY A 202 -7.65 9.65 -3.52
N LYS A 203 -6.99 10.78 -3.24
CA LYS A 203 -6.17 11.51 -4.22
C LYS A 203 -4.91 10.73 -4.58
N VAL A 204 -4.23 10.14 -3.58
CA VAL A 204 -3.04 9.30 -3.80
C VAL A 204 -3.38 8.13 -4.71
N LEU A 205 -4.43 7.37 -4.39
CA LEU A 205 -4.86 6.22 -5.18
C LEU A 205 -5.32 6.63 -6.60
N LYS A 206 -5.99 7.80 -6.73
CA LYS A 206 -6.40 8.33 -8.04
C LYS A 206 -5.19 8.69 -8.92
N LEU A 207 -4.14 9.29 -8.35
CA LEU A 207 -2.91 9.57 -9.08
C LEU A 207 -2.17 8.29 -9.47
N LEU A 208 -2.15 7.27 -8.60
CA LEU A 208 -1.59 5.96 -8.92
C LEU A 208 -2.35 5.26 -10.06
N LYS A 209 -3.69 5.38 -10.10
CA LYS A 209 -4.52 4.82 -11.19
C LYS A 209 -4.06 5.34 -12.56
N TYR A 210 -3.73 6.62 -12.65
CA TYR A 210 -3.38 7.29 -13.91
C TYR A 210 -1.86 7.53 -14.09
N ALA A 211 -1.02 6.96 -13.22
CA ALA A 211 0.42 7.22 -13.22
C ALA A 211 1.13 6.96 -14.56
N ASP A 212 0.63 6.01 -15.34
CA ASP A 212 1.16 5.67 -16.67
C ASP A 212 0.59 6.56 -17.80
N ASP A 213 -0.45 7.36 -17.54
CA ASP A 213 -1.04 8.27 -18.53
C ASP A 213 -0.79 9.73 -18.17
N MET A 214 0.31 10.26 -18.72
CA MET A 214 0.74 11.65 -18.52
C MET A 214 -0.34 12.69 -18.88
N LYS A 215 -1.19 12.39 -19.87
CA LYS A 215 -2.24 13.33 -20.30
C LYS A 215 -3.38 13.36 -19.31
N GLN A 216 -3.83 12.20 -18.85
CA GLN A 216 -4.88 12.09 -17.86
C GLN A 216 -4.44 12.64 -16.52
N THR A 217 -3.23 12.32 -16.06
CA THR A 217 -2.67 12.88 -14.83
C THR A 217 -2.57 14.40 -14.89
N SER A 218 -2.08 14.95 -16.00
CA SER A 218 -2.04 16.41 -16.20
C SER A 218 -3.43 17.03 -16.19
N ALA A 219 -4.41 16.42 -16.85
CA ALA A 219 -5.79 16.90 -16.88
C ALA A 219 -6.44 16.88 -15.49
N LEU A 220 -6.15 15.85 -14.69
CA LEU A 220 -6.62 15.77 -13.30
C LEU A 220 -6.05 16.90 -12.45
N LEU A 221 -4.74 17.08 -12.47
CA LEU A 221 -4.05 18.07 -11.63
C LEU A 221 -4.38 19.52 -12.00
N HIS A 222 -4.74 19.77 -13.27
CA HIS A 222 -5.15 21.10 -13.76
C HIS A 222 -6.66 21.33 -13.71
N ASN A 223 -7.45 20.39 -13.18
CA ASN A 223 -8.89 20.61 -13.01
C ASN A 223 -9.12 21.70 -11.94
N PRO A 224 -9.70 22.86 -12.29
CA PRO A 224 -9.88 23.97 -11.37
C PRO A 224 -10.87 23.68 -10.23
N ASN A 225 -11.67 22.62 -10.36
CA ASN A 225 -12.64 22.21 -9.35
C ASN A 225 -12.03 21.30 -8.27
N ASP A 226 -10.80 20.79 -8.49
CA ASP A 226 -10.14 19.86 -7.59
C ASP A 226 -8.98 20.55 -6.85
N ASN A 227 -8.96 20.41 -5.54
CA ASN A 227 -7.83 20.84 -4.74
C ASN A 227 -6.83 19.67 -4.58
N TRP A 228 -5.65 19.81 -5.17
CA TRP A 228 -4.56 18.83 -5.13
C TRP A 228 -3.47 19.17 -4.10
N THR A 229 -3.85 19.77 -2.99
CA THR A 229 -2.96 19.91 -1.82
C THR A 229 -2.93 18.58 -1.09
N LEU A 230 -1.74 18.04 -0.83
CA LEU A 230 -1.50 16.77 -0.15
C LEU A 230 -0.60 16.96 1.06
N CYS A 231 -0.78 16.16 2.09
CA CYS A 231 0.15 16.11 3.21
C CYS A 231 1.51 15.52 2.77
N ARG A 232 2.55 15.76 3.57
CA ARG A 232 3.92 15.34 3.27
C ARG A 232 4.05 13.84 3.07
N GLU A 233 3.43 13.05 3.93
CA GLU A 233 3.48 11.59 3.88
C GLU A 233 2.83 11.05 2.60
N ALA A 234 1.72 11.63 2.16
CA ALA A 234 1.06 11.30 0.89
C ALA A 234 1.98 11.60 -0.31
N ILE A 235 2.67 12.74 -0.27
CA ILE A 235 3.66 13.12 -1.29
C ILE A 235 4.84 12.15 -1.31
N ASP A 236 5.35 11.73 -0.15
CA ASP A 236 6.45 10.77 -0.05
C ASP A 236 6.07 9.39 -0.62
N VAL A 237 4.81 8.98 -0.46
CA VAL A 237 4.27 7.79 -1.14
C VAL A 237 4.33 7.96 -2.65
N LEU A 238 3.81 9.06 -3.20
CA LEU A 238 3.80 9.31 -4.63
C LEU A 238 5.23 9.41 -5.20
N LYS A 239 6.14 10.12 -4.53
CA LYS A 239 7.56 10.19 -4.91
C LYS A 239 8.20 8.81 -5.02
N SER A 240 7.89 7.93 -4.08
CA SER A 240 8.50 6.61 -4.02
C SER A 240 7.86 5.61 -4.99
N CYS A 241 6.54 5.69 -5.22
CA CYS A 241 5.81 4.73 -6.06
C CYS A 241 5.83 5.07 -7.55
N ILE A 242 5.78 6.37 -7.91
CA ILE A 242 5.73 6.82 -9.32
C ILE A 242 6.94 7.67 -9.75
N ASN A 243 7.99 7.70 -8.92
CA ASN A 243 9.24 8.42 -9.20
C ASN A 243 9.06 9.91 -9.58
N ILE A 244 8.06 10.59 -9.05
CA ILE A 244 7.92 12.03 -9.23
C ILE A 244 9.06 12.70 -8.46
N ARG A 245 9.85 13.53 -9.15
CA ARG A 245 10.86 14.38 -8.51
C ARG A 245 10.18 15.68 -8.09
N ILE A 246 9.96 15.86 -6.81
CA ILE A 246 9.43 17.09 -6.24
C ILE A 246 10.58 17.80 -5.55
N ASN A 247 10.83 19.07 -5.88
CA ASN A 247 11.89 19.87 -5.27
C ASN A 247 11.65 20.03 -3.75
N ASN A 248 12.70 19.85 -2.96
CA ASN A 248 12.65 19.69 -1.49
C ASN A 248 12.42 20.98 -0.67
N GLU A 249 12.02 22.09 -1.28
CA GLU A 249 11.73 23.33 -0.54
C GLU A 249 10.25 23.42 -0.14
N MET A 250 9.80 22.45 0.66
CA MET A 250 8.45 22.47 1.23
C MET A 250 8.45 23.26 2.54
N ASN A 251 7.54 24.23 2.66
CA ASN A 251 7.18 24.79 3.96
C ASN A 251 6.38 23.73 4.74
N GLU A 252 6.78 23.43 5.97
CA GLU A 252 6.24 22.33 6.79
C GLU A 252 4.74 22.46 7.12
N GLU A 253 4.11 23.62 6.90
CA GLU A 253 2.75 23.90 7.34
C GLU A 253 1.67 23.84 6.25
N ASP A 254 2.00 23.89 4.95
CA ASP A 254 0.98 24.17 3.91
C ASP A 254 0.72 23.05 2.90
N GLY A 255 1.35 21.90 2.98
CA GLY A 255 1.22 20.87 1.93
C GLY A 255 1.63 21.40 0.54
N GLU A 256 2.07 20.55 -0.35
CA GLU A 256 2.48 20.96 -1.70
C GLU A 256 1.31 20.88 -2.68
N ILE A 257 1.20 21.88 -3.56
CA ILE A 257 0.26 21.82 -4.68
C ILE A 257 0.84 20.85 -5.72
N MET A 258 0.29 19.67 -5.81
CA MET A 258 0.77 18.61 -6.72
C MET A 258 0.83 19.03 -8.18
N ARG A 259 0.01 19.99 -8.60
CA ARG A 259 0.04 20.54 -9.96
C ARG A 259 1.38 21.16 -10.31
N ASP A 260 1.90 22.02 -9.42
CA ASP A 260 3.13 22.77 -9.67
C ASP A 260 4.34 21.82 -9.64
N ALA A 261 4.35 20.88 -8.68
CA ALA A 261 5.34 19.81 -8.62
C ALA A 261 5.35 18.90 -9.86
N TRP A 262 4.17 18.62 -10.41
CA TRP A 262 4.04 17.83 -11.65
C TRP A 262 4.56 18.59 -12.87
N ASP A 263 4.26 19.87 -12.99
CA ASP A 263 4.72 20.68 -14.11
C ASP A 263 6.24 20.84 -14.10
N ASP A 264 6.85 21.08 -12.94
CA ASP A 264 8.30 21.11 -12.76
C ASP A 264 8.95 19.78 -13.15
N TRP A 265 8.40 18.66 -12.66
CA TRP A 265 8.90 17.33 -13.02
C TRP A 265 8.79 17.03 -14.51
N ARG A 266 7.69 17.44 -15.15
CA ARG A 266 7.49 17.26 -16.59
C ARG A 266 8.47 18.09 -17.40
N GLU A 267 8.78 19.32 -16.97
CA GLU A 267 9.76 20.17 -17.63
C GLU A 267 11.18 19.63 -17.46
N ASP A 268 11.52 19.15 -16.28
CA ASP A 268 12.81 18.50 -16.02
C ASP A 268 12.98 17.23 -16.86
N GLY A 269 11.94 16.38 -16.95
CA GLY A 269 11.95 15.20 -17.80
C GLY A 269 12.16 15.53 -19.30
N LYS A 270 11.53 16.60 -19.79
CA LYS A 270 11.75 17.10 -21.16
C LYS A 270 13.21 17.57 -21.33
N ARG A 271 13.75 18.32 -20.36
CA ARG A 271 15.11 18.81 -20.36
C ARG A 271 16.12 17.66 -20.37
N GLU A 272 15.94 16.66 -19.49
CA GLU A 272 16.76 15.46 -19.45
C GLU A 272 16.72 14.70 -20.79
N GLY A 273 15.53 14.52 -21.38
CA GLY A 273 15.36 13.89 -22.68
C GLY A 273 16.11 14.61 -23.80
N ILE A 274 16.05 15.94 -23.84
CA ILE A 274 16.78 16.75 -24.82
C ILE A 274 18.30 16.63 -24.59
N VAL A 275 18.76 16.66 -23.35
CA VAL A 275 20.18 16.45 -23.00
C VAL A 275 20.67 15.10 -23.52
N GLN A 276 19.90 14.02 -23.36
CA GLN A 276 20.25 12.69 -23.89
C GLN A 276 20.30 12.68 -25.42
N ILE A 277 19.39 13.39 -26.09
CA ILE A 277 19.41 13.55 -27.56
C ILE A 277 20.68 14.28 -28.01
N ILE A 278 21.01 15.41 -27.37
CA ILE A 278 22.23 16.19 -27.66
C ILE A 278 23.47 15.30 -27.52
N LEU A 279 23.61 14.59 -26.40
CA LEU A 279 24.76 13.72 -26.16
C LEU A 279 24.84 12.56 -27.15
N ASN A 280 23.68 11.97 -27.53
CA ASN A 280 23.62 10.90 -28.52
C ASN A 280 24.00 11.40 -29.94
N MET A 281 23.53 12.57 -30.33
CA MET A 281 23.89 13.18 -31.61
C MET A 281 25.38 13.51 -31.65
N TYR A 282 25.92 14.09 -30.56
CA TYR A 282 27.36 14.38 -30.45
C TYR A 282 28.20 13.10 -30.54
N LYS A 283 27.85 12.03 -29.85
CA LYS A 283 28.53 10.73 -29.96
C LYS A 283 28.46 10.12 -31.36
N LYS A 284 27.44 10.45 -32.14
CA LYS A 284 27.29 10.05 -33.54
C LYS A 284 27.93 11.01 -34.54
N HIS A 285 28.78 11.94 -34.06
CA HIS A 285 29.54 12.90 -34.85
C HIS A 285 28.70 13.92 -35.65
N PHE A 286 27.49 14.27 -35.18
CA PHE A 286 26.73 15.39 -35.74
C PHE A 286 27.46 16.72 -35.40
N SER A 287 27.46 17.68 -36.33
CA SER A 287 28.00 19.01 -36.05
C SER A 287 27.15 19.78 -35.03
N ILE A 288 27.77 20.71 -34.31
CA ILE A 288 27.05 21.55 -33.34
C ILE A 288 25.89 22.30 -34.02
N GLU A 289 26.07 22.80 -35.22
CA GLU A 289 25.03 23.47 -36.01
C GLU A 289 23.81 22.54 -36.28
N GLN A 290 24.09 21.26 -36.60
CA GLN A 290 23.02 20.25 -36.78
C GLN A 290 22.27 19.97 -35.49
N ILE A 291 22.96 19.91 -34.34
CA ILE A 291 22.37 19.70 -33.04
C ILE A 291 21.52 20.92 -32.63
N VAL A 292 22.01 22.16 -32.84
CA VAL A 292 21.25 23.41 -32.66
C VAL A 292 19.94 23.36 -33.43
N THR A 293 20.01 23.01 -34.72
CA THR A 293 18.82 22.96 -35.60
C THR A 293 17.80 21.88 -35.12
N ALA A 294 18.28 20.77 -34.62
CA ALA A 294 17.44 19.64 -34.21
C ALA A 294 16.80 19.83 -32.81
N THR A 295 17.45 20.59 -31.93
CA THR A 295 17.03 20.67 -30.52
C THR A 295 16.50 22.04 -30.10
N ASN A 296 16.69 23.07 -30.91
CA ASN A 296 16.42 24.48 -30.60
C ASN A 296 17.21 25.03 -29.39
N TYR A 297 18.26 24.34 -28.96
CA TYR A 297 19.18 24.82 -27.93
C TYR A 297 20.27 25.68 -28.55
N SER A 298 20.73 26.70 -27.82
CA SER A 298 21.84 27.53 -28.30
C SER A 298 23.15 26.74 -28.35
N GLU A 299 24.08 27.18 -29.20
CA GLU A 299 25.41 26.58 -29.29
C GLU A 299 26.13 26.56 -27.94
N GLU A 300 25.98 27.61 -27.15
CA GLU A 300 26.55 27.73 -25.80
C GLU A 300 26.00 26.67 -24.83
N GLN A 301 24.70 26.50 -24.81
CA GLN A 301 24.02 25.46 -24.00
C GLN A 301 24.45 24.05 -24.40
N ILE A 302 24.58 23.78 -25.70
CA ILE A 302 25.02 22.47 -26.20
C ILE A 302 26.45 22.18 -25.78
N ARG A 303 27.36 23.17 -25.91
CA ARG A 303 28.75 23.03 -25.47
C ARG A 303 28.87 22.82 -23.96
N GLU A 304 28.08 23.49 -23.17
CA GLU A 304 28.03 23.31 -21.72
C GLU A 304 27.57 21.88 -21.35
N ILE A 305 26.50 21.36 -22.00
CA ILE A 305 26.01 20.01 -21.80
C ILE A 305 27.07 18.96 -22.12
N ILE A 306 27.74 19.12 -23.25
CA ILE A 306 28.82 18.22 -23.69
C ILE A 306 30.01 18.27 -22.73
N GLY A 307 30.42 19.46 -22.31
CA GLY A 307 31.55 19.65 -21.40
C GLY A 307 31.28 19.02 -20.01
N LYS A 308 30.07 19.16 -19.45
CA LYS A 308 29.69 18.50 -18.21
C LYS A 308 29.70 16.98 -18.31
N SER A 309 29.36 16.41 -19.47
CA SER A 309 29.38 14.97 -19.71
C SER A 309 30.79 14.38 -19.84
N GLU A 310 31.78 15.17 -20.25
CA GLU A 310 33.19 14.76 -20.39
C GLU A 310 33.95 14.81 -19.05
N VAL A 311 33.53 15.68 -18.12
CA VAL A 311 34.13 15.82 -16.77
C VAL A 311 33.71 14.70 -15.84
N ASN A 312 32.55 14.05 -16.09
CA ASN A 312 31.99 12.98 -15.25
C ASN A 312 32.38 11.56 -15.73
N LYS A 313 33.36 11.43 -16.61
CA LYS A 313 33.99 10.17 -17.02
C LYS A 313 35.38 10.03 -16.40
#